data_972d5f640aff252afd2dab15c3c789b3
#
_entry.id   972d5f640aff252afd2dab15c3c789b3
#
_cell.length_a   1.000
_cell.length_b   1.000
_cell.length_c   1.000
_cell.angle_alpha   90.00
_cell.angle_beta   90.00
_cell.angle_gamma   90.00
#
_symmetry.space_group_name_H-M   'P 1'
#
loop_
_entity.id
_entity.type
_entity.pdbx_description
1 polymer ?
#
loop_
_entity_poly.entity_id
_entity_poly.type
_entity_poly.pdbx_seq_one_letter_code
_entity_poly.pdbx_strand_id
1 'polypeptide(L)'
;MGWSFPIGRLFGSELRVHATFFLLLAWIAVSAWSYGGPAAALQNVAFVLALFACVVAHEFGHALTARRYGIKTPDITLLPIGGLARLERMPENPRHEIIVALAGPAVNIVIWAVLLLFGANTHLDELIALGNAPGAFLGQLAAVNLFLALFNLLPAFPMDGGRVLRAALATRMDRVQATRAAATAGQFMAFLFAFWGLASGNFMLLLIAIFVFFAGQAESQDVSSRAVAKGLMARDAMITSFESLSPADPIHVAAQTLIRTTQHEFPVLGEDGKLAGFLTRTALFHAVAEGQNTLEIGAVMEDVPQVSLDTPLDATLDALSEAPSVAVVDPDARVLGYITRENVGELMVLRTPR
;
A
#
# COMPACT_ATOMS: atom_id res chain seq x y z
N MET A 1 -8.59 -6.42 -2.42
CA MET A 1 -8.36 -5.56 -3.61
C MET A 1 -9.03 -6.22 -4.82
N GLY A 2 -10.27 -5.83 -5.13
CA GLY A 2 -11.14 -6.51 -6.10
C GLY A 2 -10.77 -6.39 -7.59
N TRP A 3 -9.71 -5.67 -7.94
CA TRP A 3 -9.38 -5.35 -9.34
C TRP A 3 -7.96 -5.76 -9.74
N SER A 4 -7.34 -6.73 -9.02
CA SER A 4 -6.02 -7.27 -9.34
C SER A 4 -6.12 -8.75 -9.74
N PHE A 5 -5.48 -9.11 -10.86
CA PHE A 5 -5.50 -10.45 -11.44
C PHE A 5 -4.15 -11.14 -11.20
N PRO A 6 -4.12 -12.39 -10.72
CA PRO A 6 -2.89 -13.16 -10.62
C PRO A 6 -2.42 -13.57 -12.02
N ILE A 7 -1.14 -13.33 -12.33
CA ILE A 7 -0.51 -13.74 -13.59
C ILE A 7 0.45 -14.93 -13.43
N GLY A 8 0.81 -15.28 -12.19
CA GLY A 8 1.65 -16.42 -11.89
C GLY A 8 2.27 -16.37 -10.51
N ARG A 9 3.04 -17.41 -10.18
CA ARG A 9 3.85 -17.47 -8.96
C ARG A 9 5.31 -17.60 -9.31
N LEU A 10 6.15 -16.75 -8.74
CA LEU A 10 7.59 -16.78 -8.94
C LEU A 10 8.30 -16.67 -7.59
N PHE A 11 9.27 -17.54 -7.32
CA PHE A 11 10.02 -17.61 -6.07
C PHE A 11 9.16 -17.60 -4.78
N GLY A 12 7.93 -18.13 -4.84
CA GLY A 12 7.02 -18.23 -3.70
C GLY A 12 6.13 -17.01 -3.47
N SER A 13 6.28 -15.94 -4.27
CA SER A 13 5.40 -14.77 -4.28
C SER A 13 4.43 -14.84 -5.46
N GLU A 14 3.18 -14.43 -5.24
CA GLU A 14 2.18 -14.32 -6.30
C GLU A 14 2.36 -12.99 -7.03
N LEU A 15 2.57 -13.04 -8.34
CA LEU A 15 2.64 -11.84 -9.17
C LEU A 15 1.23 -11.48 -9.64
N ARG A 16 0.80 -10.26 -9.34
CA ARG A 16 -0.53 -9.73 -9.65
C ARG A 16 -0.43 -8.48 -10.50
N VAL A 17 -1.42 -8.25 -11.36
CA VAL A 17 -1.53 -7.03 -12.17
C VAL A 17 -2.87 -6.38 -11.86
N HIS A 18 -2.84 -5.10 -11.54
CA HIS A 18 -4.05 -4.33 -11.33
C HIS A 18 -4.70 -3.93 -12.67
N ALA A 19 -6.03 -3.89 -12.73
CA ALA A 19 -6.77 -3.54 -13.96
C ALA A 19 -6.32 -2.21 -14.59
N THR A 20 -5.93 -1.23 -13.78
CA THR A 20 -5.45 0.08 -14.26
C THR A 20 -4.15 0.00 -15.06
N PHE A 21 -3.35 -1.05 -14.89
CA PHE A 21 -2.16 -1.27 -15.71
C PHE A 21 -2.53 -1.55 -17.18
N PHE A 22 -3.59 -2.32 -17.41
CA PHE A 22 -4.08 -2.56 -18.77
C PHE A 22 -4.64 -1.29 -19.40
N LEU A 23 -5.25 -0.39 -18.62
CA LEU A 23 -5.68 0.92 -19.09
C LEU A 23 -4.49 1.79 -19.50
N LEU A 24 -3.38 1.76 -18.75
CA LEU A 24 -2.14 2.43 -19.11
C LEU A 24 -1.59 1.89 -20.43
N LEU A 25 -1.51 0.56 -20.60
CA LEU A 25 -1.02 -0.04 -21.85
C LEU A 25 -1.91 0.31 -23.04
N ALA A 26 -3.23 0.27 -22.87
CA ALA A 26 -4.18 0.65 -23.92
C ALA A 26 -4.02 2.14 -24.31
N TRP A 27 -3.89 3.03 -23.33
CA TRP A 27 -3.66 4.45 -23.57
C TRP A 27 -2.36 4.71 -24.33
N ILE A 28 -1.26 4.05 -23.92
CA ILE A 28 0.04 4.16 -24.61
C ILE A 28 -0.06 3.63 -26.03
N ALA A 29 -0.71 2.48 -26.23
CA ALA A 29 -0.89 1.90 -27.57
C ALA A 29 -1.68 2.84 -28.50
N VAL A 30 -2.81 3.36 -28.05
CA VAL A 30 -3.67 4.27 -28.83
C VAL A 30 -2.95 5.59 -29.12
N SER A 31 -2.29 6.17 -28.09
CA SER A 31 -1.51 7.39 -28.25
C SER A 31 -0.39 7.22 -29.26
N ALA A 32 0.43 6.18 -29.13
CA ALA A 32 1.54 5.92 -30.05
C ALA A 32 1.06 5.60 -31.48
N TRP A 33 -0.07 4.90 -31.59
CA TRP A 33 -0.69 4.62 -32.91
C TRP A 33 -1.07 5.91 -33.65
N SER A 34 -1.65 6.88 -32.93
CA SER A 34 -2.08 8.15 -33.54
C SER A 34 -0.93 8.99 -34.09
N TYR A 35 0.29 8.86 -33.59
CA TYR A 35 1.47 9.62 -34.03
C TYR A 35 2.39 8.86 -35.00
N GLY A 36 2.52 7.52 -34.85
CA GLY A 36 3.50 6.73 -35.58
C GLY A 36 3.00 5.39 -36.12
N GLY A 37 1.68 5.15 -36.08
CA GLY A 37 1.06 3.95 -36.61
C GLY A 37 1.34 2.67 -35.74
N PRO A 38 1.08 1.47 -36.32
CA PRO A 38 1.14 0.23 -35.56
C PRO A 38 2.54 -0.15 -35.04
N ALA A 39 3.58 0.23 -35.80
CA ALA A 39 4.96 -0.04 -35.39
C ALA A 39 5.35 0.75 -34.14
N ALA A 40 5.00 2.04 -34.08
CA ALA A 40 5.23 2.88 -32.91
C ALA A 40 4.43 2.39 -31.69
N ALA A 41 3.18 1.98 -31.90
CA ALA A 41 2.37 1.40 -30.84
C ALA A 41 3.01 0.14 -30.25
N LEU A 42 3.45 -0.79 -31.09
CA LEU A 42 4.13 -2.01 -30.67
C LEU A 42 5.43 -1.72 -29.91
N GLN A 43 6.25 -0.80 -30.42
CA GLN A 43 7.52 -0.42 -29.80
C GLN A 43 7.31 0.20 -28.41
N ASN A 44 6.37 1.13 -28.27
CA ASN A 44 6.08 1.78 -26.99
C ASN A 44 5.49 0.79 -25.96
N VAL A 45 4.56 -0.08 -26.37
CA VAL A 45 4.03 -1.12 -25.50
C VAL A 45 5.13 -2.10 -25.07
N ALA A 46 5.98 -2.54 -26.00
CA ALA A 46 7.12 -3.41 -25.69
C ALA A 46 8.10 -2.74 -24.72
N PHE A 47 8.35 -1.44 -24.87
CA PHE A 47 9.20 -0.68 -23.94
C PHE A 47 8.61 -0.64 -22.53
N VAL A 48 7.31 -0.33 -22.42
CA VAL A 48 6.64 -0.30 -21.10
C VAL A 48 6.63 -1.68 -20.45
N LEU A 49 6.38 -2.75 -21.21
CA LEU A 49 6.45 -4.12 -20.69
C LEU A 49 7.87 -4.48 -20.21
N ALA A 50 8.90 -4.10 -20.96
CA ALA A 50 10.30 -4.30 -20.57
C ALA A 50 10.65 -3.50 -19.31
N LEU A 51 10.20 -2.23 -19.23
CA LEU A 51 10.37 -1.40 -18.03
C LEU A 51 9.72 -2.05 -16.81
N PHE A 52 8.47 -2.51 -16.92
CA PHE A 52 7.78 -3.18 -15.82
C PHE A 52 8.42 -4.53 -15.46
N ALA A 53 9.02 -5.25 -16.40
CA ALA A 53 9.85 -6.41 -16.09
C ALA A 53 11.07 -6.03 -15.22
N CYS A 54 11.70 -4.87 -15.47
CA CYS A 54 12.78 -4.34 -14.63
C CYS A 54 12.27 -3.93 -13.24
N VAL A 55 11.07 -3.35 -13.15
CA VAL A 55 10.41 -3.03 -11.86
C VAL A 55 10.12 -4.31 -11.08
N VAL A 56 9.59 -5.35 -11.72
CA VAL A 56 9.38 -6.66 -11.08
C VAL A 56 10.71 -7.23 -10.57
N ALA A 57 11.77 -7.16 -11.35
CA ALA A 57 13.10 -7.62 -10.92
C ALA A 57 13.61 -6.83 -9.69
N HIS A 58 13.39 -5.51 -9.66
CA HIS A 58 13.69 -4.65 -8.52
C HIS A 58 12.92 -5.11 -7.27
N GLU A 59 11.60 -5.34 -7.35
CA GLU A 59 10.79 -5.85 -6.23
C GLU A 59 11.25 -7.22 -5.76
N PHE A 60 11.65 -8.11 -6.70
CA PHE A 60 12.27 -9.38 -6.35
C PHE A 60 13.64 -9.21 -5.66
N GLY A 61 14.38 -8.16 -5.95
CA GLY A 61 15.59 -7.80 -5.20
C GLY A 61 15.29 -7.66 -3.70
N HIS A 62 14.27 -6.90 -3.35
CA HIS A 62 13.81 -6.75 -1.97
C HIS A 62 13.27 -8.06 -1.40
N ALA A 63 12.34 -8.72 -2.11
CA ALA A 63 11.67 -9.92 -1.64
C ALA A 63 12.62 -11.08 -1.36
N LEU A 64 13.56 -11.37 -2.26
CA LEU A 64 14.54 -12.44 -2.10
C LEU A 64 15.54 -12.14 -0.98
N THR A 65 15.89 -10.87 -0.81
CA THR A 65 16.77 -10.44 0.28
C THR A 65 16.05 -10.50 1.62
N ALA A 66 14.79 -10.06 1.72
CA ALA A 66 13.97 -10.16 2.92
C ALA A 66 13.76 -11.63 3.35
N ARG A 67 13.58 -12.53 2.38
CA ARG A 67 13.43 -13.97 2.64
C ARG A 67 14.64 -14.58 3.35
N ARG A 68 15.87 -14.06 3.11
CA ARG A 68 17.07 -14.52 3.84
C ARG A 68 17.00 -14.23 5.34
N TYR A 69 16.17 -13.26 5.72
CA TYR A 69 15.91 -12.89 7.11
C TYR A 69 14.57 -13.44 7.64
N GLY A 70 13.99 -14.46 6.95
CA GLY A 70 12.76 -15.13 7.37
C GLY A 70 11.48 -14.32 7.15
N ILE A 71 11.53 -13.27 6.31
CA ILE A 71 10.38 -12.42 5.99
C ILE A 71 9.83 -12.86 4.63
N LYS A 72 8.55 -13.21 4.59
CA LYS A 72 7.88 -13.61 3.34
C LYS A 72 7.30 -12.39 2.61
N THR A 73 7.17 -12.56 1.30
CA THR A 73 6.49 -11.61 0.42
C THR A 73 5.38 -12.39 -0.28
N PRO A 74 4.14 -12.38 0.25
CA PRO A 74 3.04 -13.16 -0.31
C PRO A 74 2.72 -12.79 -1.75
N ASP A 75 2.68 -11.50 -2.05
CA ASP A 75 2.34 -10.99 -3.38
C ASP A 75 3.17 -9.75 -3.78
N ILE A 76 3.31 -9.60 -5.09
CA ILE A 76 3.85 -8.40 -5.75
C ILE A 76 2.81 -7.93 -6.75
N THR A 77 2.23 -6.76 -6.54
CA THR A 77 1.18 -6.20 -7.40
C THR A 77 1.74 -5.09 -8.29
N LEU A 78 1.53 -5.22 -9.60
CA LEU A 78 1.90 -4.20 -10.58
C LEU A 78 0.77 -3.17 -10.72
N LEU A 79 1.12 -1.91 -10.47
CA LEU A 79 0.28 -0.73 -10.63
C LEU A 79 0.88 0.18 -11.71
N PRO A 80 0.12 1.09 -12.33
CA PRO A 80 0.66 2.07 -13.29
C PRO A 80 1.83 2.91 -12.77
N ILE A 81 1.87 3.14 -11.46
CA ILE A 81 2.89 3.94 -10.77
C ILE A 81 4.12 3.14 -10.32
N GLY A 82 4.14 1.80 -10.55
CA GLY A 82 5.24 0.94 -10.15
C GLY A 82 4.80 -0.41 -9.59
N GLY A 83 5.75 -1.16 -9.02
CA GLY A 83 5.52 -2.39 -8.27
C GLY A 83 5.24 -2.12 -6.80
N LEU A 84 4.41 -2.95 -6.20
CA LEU A 84 4.16 -2.95 -4.76
C LEU A 84 4.36 -4.38 -4.24
N ALA A 85 5.52 -4.64 -3.63
CA ALA A 85 5.77 -5.87 -2.91
C ALA A 85 5.21 -5.77 -1.49
N ARG A 86 4.27 -6.64 -1.15
CA ARG A 86 3.72 -6.73 0.20
C ARG A 86 4.62 -7.62 1.04
N LEU A 87 5.53 -7.02 1.81
CA LEU A 87 6.29 -7.72 2.83
C LEU A 87 5.40 -7.97 4.07
N GLU A 88 5.40 -9.18 4.63
CA GLU A 88 4.66 -9.48 5.88
C GLU A 88 5.03 -8.52 7.03
N ARG A 89 6.31 -8.14 7.09
CA ARG A 89 6.83 -7.15 8.05
C ARG A 89 8.15 -6.59 7.55
N MET A 90 8.54 -5.41 8.05
CA MET A 90 9.89 -4.90 7.86
C MET A 90 10.87 -5.52 8.87
N PRO A 91 12.15 -5.73 8.50
CA PRO A 91 13.16 -6.18 9.44
C PRO A 91 13.23 -5.24 10.65
N GLU A 92 13.26 -5.79 11.86
CA GLU A 92 13.45 -4.99 13.07
C GLU A 92 14.91 -4.54 13.25
N ASN A 93 15.85 -5.36 12.76
CA ASN A 93 17.27 -5.03 12.81
C ASN A 93 17.61 -4.00 11.73
N PRO A 94 18.15 -2.80 12.10
CA PRO A 94 18.46 -1.74 11.15
C PRO A 94 19.42 -2.17 10.03
N ARG A 95 20.39 -3.03 10.31
CA ARG A 95 21.33 -3.52 9.29
C ARG A 95 20.63 -4.38 8.24
N HIS A 96 19.70 -5.24 8.66
CA HIS A 96 18.91 -6.06 7.74
C HIS A 96 17.99 -5.18 6.88
N GLU A 97 17.39 -4.15 7.48
CA GLU A 97 16.53 -3.19 6.77
C GLU A 97 17.31 -2.45 5.68
N ILE A 98 18.55 -1.96 5.97
CA ILE A 98 19.41 -1.33 4.97
C ILE A 98 19.71 -2.29 3.82
N ILE A 99 20.09 -3.53 4.12
CA ILE A 99 20.44 -4.52 3.08
C ILE A 99 19.24 -4.84 2.21
N VAL A 100 18.04 -5.01 2.81
CA VAL A 100 16.81 -5.23 2.06
C VAL A 100 16.47 -4.01 1.21
N ALA A 101 16.52 -2.80 1.77
CA ALA A 101 16.18 -1.58 1.06
C ALA A 101 17.14 -1.27 -0.11
N LEU A 102 18.42 -1.60 0.01
CA LEU A 102 19.39 -1.41 -1.08
C LEU A 102 19.30 -2.48 -2.18
N ALA A 103 18.66 -3.62 -1.91
CA ALA A 103 18.64 -4.74 -2.84
C ALA A 103 17.88 -4.44 -4.15
N GLY A 104 16.77 -3.69 -4.10
CA GLY A 104 16.04 -3.26 -5.29
C GLY A 104 16.86 -2.33 -6.20
N PRO A 105 17.35 -1.19 -5.68
CA PRO A 105 18.24 -0.30 -6.43
C PRO A 105 19.48 -1.02 -6.97
N ALA A 106 20.07 -1.97 -6.24
CA ALA A 106 21.21 -2.77 -6.71
C ALA A 106 20.84 -3.61 -7.94
N VAL A 107 19.64 -4.20 -8.00
CA VAL A 107 19.15 -4.92 -9.18
C VAL A 107 19.07 -3.97 -10.39
N ASN A 108 18.54 -2.76 -10.24
CA ASN A 108 18.47 -1.79 -11.32
C ASN A 108 19.88 -1.39 -11.82
N ILE A 109 20.86 -1.23 -10.92
CA ILE A 109 22.26 -0.97 -11.31
C ILE A 109 22.84 -2.16 -12.09
N VAL A 110 22.56 -3.40 -11.67
CA VAL A 110 23.00 -4.59 -12.41
C VAL A 110 22.35 -4.64 -13.79
N ILE A 111 21.04 -4.39 -13.90
CA ILE A 111 20.35 -4.34 -15.20
C ILE A 111 20.98 -3.25 -16.09
N TRP A 112 21.18 -2.05 -15.56
CA TRP A 112 21.84 -0.96 -16.26
C TRP A 112 23.23 -1.38 -16.80
N ALA A 113 24.07 -1.96 -15.95
CA ALA A 113 25.41 -2.41 -16.35
C ALA A 113 25.37 -3.50 -17.43
N VAL A 114 24.45 -4.46 -17.30
CA VAL A 114 24.24 -5.53 -18.29
C VAL A 114 23.82 -4.93 -19.64
N LEU A 115 22.87 -4.00 -19.64
CA LEU A 115 22.40 -3.35 -20.86
C LEU A 115 23.55 -2.59 -21.58
N LEU A 116 24.44 -1.93 -20.82
CA LEU A 116 25.64 -1.29 -21.38
C LEU A 116 26.57 -2.32 -22.05
N LEU A 117 26.77 -3.49 -21.43
CA LEU A 117 27.57 -4.57 -22.03
C LEU A 117 26.96 -5.10 -23.33
N PHE A 118 25.64 -5.03 -23.49
CA PHE A 118 24.92 -5.39 -24.72
C PHE A 118 24.81 -4.23 -25.73
N GLY A 119 25.58 -3.15 -25.53
CA GLY A 119 25.67 -2.05 -26.48
C GLY A 119 24.62 -0.95 -26.31
N ALA A 120 23.98 -0.88 -25.12
CA ALA A 120 23.14 0.27 -24.80
C ALA A 120 24.00 1.54 -24.80
N ASN A 121 23.58 2.54 -25.55
CA ASN A 121 24.22 3.84 -25.55
C ASN A 121 23.41 4.81 -24.68
N THR A 122 24.08 5.44 -23.71
CA THR A 122 23.44 6.35 -22.74
C THR A 122 23.86 7.81 -22.96
N HIS A 123 24.33 8.17 -24.16
CA HIS A 123 24.59 9.57 -24.50
C HIS A 123 23.29 10.36 -24.50
N LEU A 124 23.30 11.49 -23.80
CA LEU A 124 22.09 12.32 -23.57
C LEU A 124 21.45 12.74 -24.92
N ASP A 125 22.25 13.03 -25.93
CA ASP A 125 21.80 13.45 -27.23
C ASP A 125 20.99 12.34 -27.96
N GLU A 126 21.37 11.08 -27.77
CA GLU A 126 20.65 9.92 -28.34
C GLU A 126 19.39 9.56 -27.53
N LEU A 127 19.40 9.81 -26.22
CA LEU A 127 18.22 9.63 -25.34
C LEU A 127 17.13 10.67 -25.66
N ILE A 128 17.53 11.90 -26.01
CA ILE A 128 16.63 13.00 -26.39
C ILE A 128 16.13 12.83 -27.81
N ALA A 129 16.96 12.30 -28.70
CA ALA A 129 16.58 11.93 -30.08
C ALA A 129 15.68 10.69 -30.05
N LEU A 130 14.47 10.82 -29.50
CA LEU A 130 13.39 9.80 -29.46
C LEU A 130 13.10 9.24 -30.87
N GLY A 131 14.07 8.57 -31.48
CA GLY A 131 14.02 8.11 -32.84
C GLY A 131 14.42 6.65 -32.97
N ASN A 132 14.02 6.06 -34.09
CA ASN A 132 14.18 4.67 -34.52
C ASN A 132 15.66 4.22 -34.74
N ALA A 133 16.62 4.78 -33.99
CA ALA A 133 18.03 4.38 -34.11
C ALA A 133 18.23 2.96 -33.54
N PRO A 134 18.99 2.10 -34.22
CA PRO A 134 19.39 0.81 -33.70
C PRO A 134 20.09 1.00 -32.34
N GLY A 135 19.55 0.39 -31.25
CA GLY A 135 20.08 0.53 -29.89
C GLY A 135 19.35 1.55 -29.01
N ALA A 136 18.51 2.45 -29.57
CA ALA A 136 17.76 3.43 -28.77
C ALA A 136 16.89 2.78 -27.69
N PHE A 137 16.28 1.64 -27.97
CA PHE A 137 15.48 0.88 -26.99
C PHE A 137 16.30 0.44 -25.77
N LEU A 138 17.48 -0.16 -25.99
CA LEU A 138 18.35 -0.61 -24.90
C LEU A 138 18.94 0.60 -24.15
N GLY A 139 19.29 1.67 -24.84
CA GLY A 139 19.79 2.91 -24.25
C GLY A 139 18.75 3.57 -23.34
N GLN A 140 17.52 3.69 -23.81
CA GLN A 140 16.41 4.23 -23.03
C GLN A 140 16.11 3.34 -21.81
N LEU A 141 16.09 2.02 -21.97
CA LEU A 141 15.86 1.08 -20.88
C LEU A 141 16.99 1.15 -19.84
N ALA A 142 18.25 1.30 -20.28
CA ALA A 142 19.41 1.48 -19.40
C ALA A 142 19.30 2.82 -18.63
N ALA A 143 18.99 3.91 -19.31
CA ALA A 143 18.83 5.22 -18.67
C ALA A 143 17.72 5.23 -17.62
N VAL A 144 16.56 4.62 -17.92
CA VAL A 144 15.45 4.53 -16.96
C VAL A 144 15.83 3.65 -15.76
N ASN A 145 16.55 2.54 -15.94
CA ASN A 145 17.01 1.73 -14.81
C ASN A 145 17.99 2.49 -13.92
N LEU A 146 18.91 3.25 -14.48
CA LEU A 146 19.80 4.13 -13.71
C LEU A 146 19.00 5.20 -12.97
N PHE A 147 18.04 5.84 -13.64
CA PHE A 147 17.15 6.82 -13.02
C PHE A 147 16.35 6.21 -11.87
N LEU A 148 15.75 5.02 -12.05
CA LEU A 148 15.01 4.32 -11.01
C LEU A 148 15.89 4.00 -9.79
N ALA A 149 17.14 3.55 -10.03
CA ALA A 149 18.08 3.31 -8.95
C ALA A 149 18.39 4.58 -8.15
N LEU A 150 18.73 5.68 -8.84
CA LEU A 150 19.05 6.96 -8.22
C LEU A 150 17.84 7.58 -7.51
N PHE A 151 16.67 7.53 -8.16
CA PHE A 151 15.42 8.05 -7.60
C PHE A 151 15.01 7.29 -6.34
N ASN A 152 15.11 5.95 -6.35
CA ASN A 152 14.83 5.14 -5.17
C ASN A 152 15.86 5.31 -4.04
N LEU A 153 17.05 5.83 -4.31
CA LEU A 153 18.04 6.15 -3.28
C LEU A 153 17.85 7.55 -2.64
N LEU A 154 16.88 8.35 -3.11
CA LEU A 154 16.56 9.63 -2.47
C LEU A 154 16.11 9.38 -1.02
N PRO A 155 16.63 10.17 -0.04
CA PRO A 155 16.36 9.96 1.38
C PRO A 155 14.96 10.47 1.78
N ALA A 156 13.94 9.97 1.11
CA ALA A 156 12.56 10.35 1.31
C ALA A 156 11.62 9.15 1.12
N PHE A 157 10.57 9.03 1.94
CA PHE A 157 9.50 8.08 1.67
C PHE A 157 8.63 8.53 0.49
N PRO A 158 8.12 7.60 -0.32
CA PRO A 158 8.10 6.14 -0.14
C PRO A 158 9.30 5.39 -0.74
N MET A 159 10.34 6.10 -1.17
CA MET A 159 11.52 5.52 -1.80
C MET A 159 12.34 4.67 -0.82
N ASP A 160 13.16 3.76 -1.36
CA ASP A 160 14.03 2.89 -0.55
C ASP A 160 15.08 3.66 0.23
N GLY A 161 15.57 4.80 -0.30
CA GLY A 161 16.47 5.70 0.39
C GLY A 161 15.87 6.28 1.68
N GLY A 162 14.56 6.47 1.75
CA GLY A 162 13.86 6.83 2.99
C GLY A 162 13.95 5.73 4.04
N ARG A 163 13.81 4.46 3.62
CA ARG A 163 14.00 3.29 4.48
C ARG A 163 15.45 3.14 4.93
N VAL A 164 16.43 3.36 4.03
CA VAL A 164 17.86 3.37 4.37
C VAL A 164 18.15 4.46 5.40
N LEU A 165 17.63 5.68 5.21
CA LEU A 165 17.81 6.78 6.16
C LEU A 165 17.18 6.44 7.51
N ARG A 166 15.94 5.94 7.55
CA ARG A 166 15.29 5.47 8.77
C ARG A 166 16.14 4.45 9.50
N ALA A 167 16.58 3.41 8.81
CA ALA A 167 17.37 2.34 9.39
C ALA A 167 18.73 2.83 9.90
N ALA A 168 19.40 3.75 9.19
CA ALA A 168 20.62 4.38 9.64
C ALA A 168 20.41 5.19 10.94
N LEU A 169 19.32 5.97 11.01
CA LEU A 169 18.97 6.72 12.22
C LEU A 169 18.56 5.79 13.36
N ALA A 170 17.86 4.70 13.08
CA ALA A 170 17.43 3.70 14.07
C ALA A 170 18.60 2.95 14.73
N THR A 171 19.83 3.09 14.25
CA THR A 171 21.03 2.62 14.97
C THR A 171 21.35 3.42 16.22
N ARG A 172 20.80 4.66 16.36
CA ARG A 172 21.12 5.61 17.44
C ARG A 172 19.89 6.14 18.18
N MET A 173 18.71 5.96 17.64
CA MET A 173 17.44 6.41 18.23
C MET A 173 16.37 5.32 18.06
N ASP A 174 15.23 5.46 18.73
CA ASP A 174 14.12 4.52 18.56
C ASP A 174 13.50 4.62 17.15
N ARG A 175 12.81 3.53 16.75
CA ARG A 175 12.26 3.40 15.40
C ARG A 175 11.23 4.48 15.04
N VAL A 176 10.44 4.93 16.02
CA VAL A 176 9.41 5.97 15.80
C VAL A 176 10.09 7.31 15.53
N GLN A 177 11.07 7.68 16.34
CA GLN A 177 11.84 8.91 16.15
C GLN A 177 12.61 8.89 14.84
N ALA A 178 13.26 7.75 14.51
CA ALA A 178 13.97 7.55 13.25
C ALA A 178 13.04 7.71 12.03
N THR A 179 11.83 7.16 12.11
CA THR A 179 10.83 7.27 11.04
C THR A 179 10.33 8.71 10.89
N ARG A 180 10.04 9.40 12.00
CA ARG A 180 9.65 10.82 11.97
C ARG A 180 10.75 11.70 11.37
N ALA A 181 12.01 11.48 11.75
CA ALA A 181 13.15 12.23 11.19
C ALA A 181 13.31 11.97 9.68
N ALA A 182 13.21 10.71 9.24
CA ALA A 182 13.26 10.36 7.82
C ALA A 182 12.06 10.95 7.04
N ALA A 183 10.86 10.93 7.60
CA ALA A 183 9.68 11.56 7.00
C ALA A 183 9.84 13.08 6.88
N THR A 184 10.37 13.75 7.91
CA THR A 184 10.66 15.20 7.88
C THR A 184 11.70 15.52 6.81
N ALA A 185 12.76 14.73 6.67
CA ALA A 185 13.74 14.90 5.58
C ALA A 185 13.07 14.75 4.20
N GLY A 186 12.18 13.77 4.05
CA GLY A 186 11.38 13.58 2.83
C GLY A 186 10.44 14.75 2.54
N GLN A 187 9.79 15.32 3.57
CA GLN A 187 8.95 16.50 3.42
C GLN A 187 9.75 17.74 2.98
N PHE A 188 10.97 17.89 3.51
CA PHE A 188 11.87 18.95 3.05
C PHE A 188 12.26 18.77 1.58
N MET A 189 12.56 17.54 1.14
CA MET A 189 12.80 17.23 -0.27
C MET A 189 11.56 17.52 -1.13
N ALA A 190 10.38 17.16 -0.66
CA ALA A 190 9.12 17.45 -1.33
C ALA A 190 8.91 18.97 -1.50
N PHE A 191 9.23 19.76 -0.48
CA PHE A 191 9.19 21.22 -0.57
C PHE A 191 10.14 21.77 -1.65
N LEU A 192 11.37 21.25 -1.73
CA LEU A 192 12.33 21.62 -2.79
C LEU A 192 11.81 21.27 -4.18
N PHE A 193 11.22 20.06 -4.35
CA PHE A 193 10.62 19.66 -5.60
C PHE A 193 9.42 20.53 -6.00
N ALA A 194 8.57 20.88 -5.03
CA ALA A 194 7.44 21.78 -5.26
C ALA A 194 7.91 23.18 -5.71
N PHE A 195 8.91 23.73 -4.99
CA PHE A 195 9.49 25.04 -5.35
C PHE A 195 10.09 25.04 -6.76
N TRP A 196 10.88 24.01 -7.08
CA TRP A 196 11.49 23.89 -8.42
C TRP A 196 10.43 23.64 -9.49
N GLY A 197 9.41 22.81 -9.19
CA GLY A 197 8.29 22.54 -10.09
C GLY A 197 7.52 23.80 -10.45
N LEU A 198 7.23 24.64 -9.45
CA LEU A 198 6.58 25.94 -9.65
C LEU A 198 7.47 26.93 -10.44
N ALA A 199 8.76 27.02 -10.08
CA ALA A 199 9.68 27.94 -10.74
C ALA A 199 9.96 27.58 -12.21
N SER A 200 9.96 26.27 -12.56
CA SER A 200 10.20 25.76 -13.91
C SER A 200 8.91 25.51 -14.72
N GLY A 201 7.72 25.66 -14.11
CA GLY A 201 6.44 25.29 -14.75
C GLY A 201 6.28 23.78 -14.94
N ASN A 202 7.07 22.95 -14.25
CA ASN A 202 7.02 21.49 -14.36
C ASN A 202 5.97 20.89 -13.43
N PHE A 203 4.76 20.69 -13.96
CA PHE A 203 3.63 20.13 -13.20
C PHE A 203 3.89 18.71 -12.68
N MET A 204 4.68 17.89 -13.42
CA MET A 204 5.01 16.54 -12.97
C MET A 204 5.83 16.56 -11.68
N LEU A 205 6.79 17.49 -11.57
CA LEU A 205 7.59 17.63 -10.35
C LEU A 205 6.76 18.07 -9.15
N LEU A 206 5.72 18.88 -9.39
CA LEU A 206 4.76 19.27 -8.35
C LEU A 206 3.92 18.07 -7.87
N LEU A 207 3.47 17.20 -8.79
CA LEU A 207 2.76 15.97 -8.42
C LEU A 207 3.65 15.01 -7.61
N ILE A 208 4.92 14.86 -8.01
CA ILE A 208 5.90 14.06 -7.26
C ILE A 208 6.09 14.63 -5.85
N ALA A 209 6.18 15.95 -5.71
CA ALA A 209 6.32 16.61 -4.42
C ALA A 209 5.12 16.33 -3.49
N ILE A 210 3.90 16.46 -4.00
CA ILE A 210 2.67 16.16 -3.26
C ILE A 210 2.66 14.68 -2.83
N PHE A 211 2.99 13.78 -3.75
CA PHE A 211 3.03 12.35 -3.45
C PHE A 211 4.05 12.01 -2.35
N VAL A 212 5.29 12.52 -2.46
CA VAL A 212 6.35 12.29 -1.47
C VAL A 212 5.95 12.84 -0.09
N PHE A 213 5.33 14.02 -0.05
CA PHE A 213 4.87 14.63 1.19
C PHE A 213 3.86 13.75 1.94
N PHE A 214 2.79 13.33 1.25
CA PHE A 214 1.74 12.51 1.85
C PHE A 214 2.21 11.10 2.17
N ALA A 215 3.03 10.47 1.32
CA ALA A 215 3.57 9.15 1.57
C ALA A 215 4.48 9.14 2.80
N GLY A 216 5.33 10.15 2.99
CA GLY A 216 6.16 10.28 4.19
C GLY A 216 5.32 10.43 5.46
N GLN A 217 4.23 11.17 5.40
CA GLN A 217 3.30 11.31 6.53
C GLN A 217 2.58 9.99 6.85
N ALA A 218 2.11 9.27 5.83
CA ALA A 218 1.45 7.98 5.99
C ALA A 218 2.38 6.94 6.65
N GLU A 219 3.64 6.84 6.19
CA GLU A 219 4.64 5.93 6.78
C GLU A 219 4.91 6.28 8.26
N SER A 220 5.05 7.56 8.59
CA SER A 220 5.27 8.00 9.97
C SER A 220 4.08 7.69 10.87
N GLN A 221 2.87 7.83 10.37
CA GLN A 221 1.65 7.47 11.09
C GLN A 221 1.56 5.96 11.32
N ASP A 222 1.79 5.13 10.29
CA ASP A 222 1.73 3.67 10.41
C ASP A 222 2.70 3.15 11.48
N VAL A 223 3.97 3.59 11.43
CA VAL A 223 4.98 3.18 12.41
C VAL A 223 4.63 3.65 13.83
N SER A 224 4.10 4.87 13.98
CA SER A 224 3.68 5.40 15.29
C SER A 224 2.52 4.59 15.84
N SER A 225 1.55 4.24 15.00
CA SER A 225 0.39 3.43 15.34
C SER A 225 0.78 2.04 15.81
N ARG A 226 1.64 1.36 15.06
CA ARG A 226 2.15 0.03 15.42
C ARG A 226 2.98 0.07 16.71
N ALA A 227 3.71 1.15 16.96
CA ALA A 227 4.50 1.29 18.19
C ALA A 227 3.61 1.42 19.43
N VAL A 228 2.49 2.15 19.35
CA VAL A 228 1.50 2.24 20.44
C VAL A 228 0.77 0.91 20.60
N ALA A 229 0.46 0.22 19.51
CA ALA A 229 -0.19 -1.09 19.55
C ALA A 229 0.70 -2.19 20.16
N LYS A 230 2.02 -2.01 20.14
CA LYS A 230 2.97 -2.99 20.66
C LYS A 230 2.79 -3.17 22.18
N GLY A 231 2.45 -4.39 22.58
CA GLY A 231 2.19 -4.75 23.97
C GLY A 231 0.73 -4.59 24.42
N LEU A 232 -0.15 -4.13 23.53
CA LEU A 232 -1.59 -4.13 23.74
C LEU A 232 -2.22 -5.35 23.08
N MET A 233 -3.39 -5.74 23.61
CA MET A 233 -4.21 -6.83 23.11
C MET A 233 -5.54 -6.28 22.57
N ALA A 234 -6.27 -7.07 21.82
CA ALA A 234 -7.58 -6.71 21.28
C ALA A 234 -8.54 -6.20 22.37
N ARG A 235 -8.51 -6.83 23.57
CA ARG A 235 -9.31 -6.42 24.73
C ARG A 235 -9.05 -4.98 25.19
N ASP A 236 -7.86 -4.42 24.93
CA ASP A 236 -7.49 -3.07 25.40
C ASP A 236 -8.06 -1.96 24.48
N ALA A 237 -8.51 -2.34 23.28
CA ALA A 237 -9.01 -1.42 22.26
C ALA A 237 -10.47 -1.66 21.86
N MET A 238 -11.12 -2.72 22.37
CA MET A 238 -12.46 -3.09 21.93
C MET A 238 -13.53 -2.21 22.55
N ILE A 239 -14.59 -1.97 21.77
CA ILE A 239 -15.87 -1.43 22.24
C ILE A 239 -16.66 -2.59 22.85
N THR A 240 -17.05 -2.45 24.11
CA THR A 240 -17.81 -3.47 24.85
C THR A 240 -19.27 -3.10 25.05
N SER A 241 -19.62 -1.81 24.91
CA SER A 241 -21.00 -1.33 25.01
C SER A 241 -21.53 -1.02 23.62
N PHE A 242 -22.33 -1.90 23.06
CA PHE A 242 -22.89 -1.77 21.73
C PHE A 242 -24.28 -2.39 21.65
N GLU A 243 -25.06 -1.94 20.69
CA GLU A 243 -26.30 -2.60 20.29
C GLU A 243 -26.03 -3.52 19.10
N SER A 244 -26.59 -4.72 19.16
CA SER A 244 -26.54 -5.70 18.08
C SER A 244 -27.88 -5.74 17.34
N LEU A 245 -27.86 -6.20 16.10
CA LEU A 245 -29.01 -6.40 15.23
C LEU A 245 -29.16 -7.88 14.89
N SER A 246 -30.36 -8.28 14.45
CA SER A 246 -30.62 -9.62 13.93
C SER A 246 -30.53 -9.62 12.40
N PRO A 247 -30.10 -10.73 11.76
CA PRO A 247 -30.16 -10.85 10.31
C PRO A 247 -31.56 -10.64 9.73
N ALA A 248 -32.62 -10.98 10.49
CA ALA A 248 -34.02 -10.83 10.09
C ALA A 248 -34.58 -9.42 10.32
N ASP A 249 -33.85 -8.54 11.00
CA ASP A 249 -34.30 -7.16 11.21
C ASP A 249 -34.31 -6.42 9.87
N PRO A 250 -35.33 -5.57 9.63
CA PRO A 250 -35.35 -4.72 8.43
C PRO A 250 -34.41 -3.51 8.58
N ILE A 251 -33.91 -3.01 7.47
CA ILE A 251 -32.94 -1.88 7.39
C ILE A 251 -33.39 -0.65 8.17
N HIS A 252 -34.70 -0.34 8.21
CA HIS A 252 -35.18 0.83 8.96
C HIS A 252 -34.92 0.72 10.47
N VAL A 253 -34.85 -0.50 11.05
CA VAL A 253 -34.49 -0.71 12.47
C VAL A 253 -33.04 -0.30 12.69
N ALA A 254 -32.14 -0.68 11.81
CA ALA A 254 -30.73 -0.25 11.87
C ALA A 254 -30.59 1.28 11.75
N ALA A 255 -31.39 1.92 10.87
CA ALA A 255 -31.38 3.37 10.71
C ALA A 255 -31.86 4.09 11.99
N GLN A 256 -32.89 3.57 12.65
CA GLN A 256 -33.35 4.10 13.94
C GLN A 256 -32.30 3.91 15.05
N THR A 257 -31.66 2.73 15.08
CA THR A 257 -30.60 2.42 16.06
C THR A 257 -29.38 3.32 15.85
N LEU A 258 -28.98 3.58 14.60
CA LEU A 258 -27.90 4.53 14.28
C LEU A 258 -28.15 5.93 14.88
N ILE A 259 -29.37 6.46 14.71
CA ILE A 259 -29.72 7.79 15.24
C ILE A 259 -29.74 7.81 16.76
N ARG A 260 -30.21 6.72 17.40
CA ARG A 260 -30.35 6.62 18.84
C ARG A 260 -29.01 6.43 19.56
N THR A 261 -28.08 5.68 18.96
CA THR A 261 -26.84 5.24 19.63
C THR A 261 -25.60 5.97 19.12
N THR A 262 -25.66 6.63 17.96
CA THR A 262 -24.49 7.15 17.23
C THR A 262 -23.46 6.07 16.83
N GLN A 263 -23.80 4.80 16.99
CA GLN A 263 -22.95 3.66 16.61
C GLN A 263 -22.87 3.56 15.09
N HIS A 264 -21.67 3.38 14.53
CA HIS A 264 -21.46 3.38 13.08
C HIS A 264 -21.40 1.97 12.49
N GLU A 265 -21.00 0.99 13.28
CA GLU A 265 -20.83 -0.42 12.89
C GLU A 265 -21.67 -1.28 13.81
N PHE A 266 -22.53 -2.13 13.27
CA PHE A 266 -23.47 -2.94 14.04
C PHE A 266 -23.11 -4.41 13.91
N PRO A 267 -22.70 -5.08 15.02
CA PRO A 267 -22.63 -6.53 15.04
C PRO A 267 -24.01 -7.13 14.76
N VAL A 268 -24.08 -8.03 13.81
CA VAL A 268 -25.31 -8.79 13.48
C VAL A 268 -25.18 -10.18 14.09
N LEU A 269 -26.07 -10.50 15.02
CA LEU A 269 -26.01 -11.75 15.78
C LEU A 269 -27.13 -12.70 15.36
N GLY A 270 -26.78 -13.98 15.19
CA GLY A 270 -27.75 -15.04 15.03
C GLY A 270 -28.56 -15.33 16.31
N GLU A 271 -29.57 -16.17 16.22
CA GLU A 271 -30.40 -16.59 17.34
C GLU A 271 -29.59 -17.32 18.46
N ASP A 272 -28.47 -17.92 18.11
CA ASP A 272 -27.53 -18.57 19.03
C ASP A 272 -26.56 -17.59 19.71
N GLY A 273 -26.66 -16.29 19.43
CA GLY A 273 -25.80 -15.23 19.95
C GLY A 273 -24.41 -15.19 19.34
N LYS A 274 -24.18 -15.94 18.25
CA LYS A 274 -22.93 -15.90 17.50
C LYS A 274 -22.95 -14.83 16.42
N LEU A 275 -21.77 -14.42 16.01
CA LEU A 275 -21.60 -13.45 14.95
C LEU A 275 -22.09 -14.03 13.60
N ALA A 276 -23.08 -13.38 13.01
CA ALA A 276 -23.54 -13.65 11.64
C ALA A 276 -22.83 -12.73 10.62
N GLY A 277 -22.49 -11.52 11.02
CA GLY A 277 -21.82 -10.52 10.18
C GLY A 277 -21.82 -9.14 10.83
N PHE A 278 -21.51 -8.13 10.06
CA PHE A 278 -21.60 -6.71 10.44
C PHE A 278 -22.41 -5.92 9.43
N LEU A 279 -23.28 -5.05 9.91
CA LEU A 279 -23.87 -4.02 9.08
C LEU A 279 -23.03 -2.73 9.22
N THR A 280 -22.33 -2.39 8.14
CA THR A 280 -21.52 -1.17 8.10
C THR A 280 -22.41 0.06 7.82
N ARG A 281 -21.97 1.24 8.30
CA ARG A 281 -22.64 2.50 7.99
C ARG A 281 -22.79 2.72 6.47
N THR A 282 -21.79 2.31 5.69
CA THR A 282 -21.82 2.44 4.22
C THR A 282 -22.89 1.57 3.61
N ALA A 283 -22.98 0.30 4.01
CA ALA A 283 -24.00 -0.62 3.53
C ALA A 283 -25.43 -0.16 3.91
N LEU A 284 -25.59 0.32 5.18
CA LEU A 284 -26.85 0.89 5.64
C LEU A 284 -27.30 2.08 4.79
N PHE A 285 -26.42 3.06 4.56
CA PHE A 285 -26.79 4.24 3.77
C PHE A 285 -27.06 3.92 2.31
N HIS A 286 -26.34 2.95 1.73
CA HIS A 286 -26.61 2.49 0.37
C HIS A 286 -28.02 1.86 0.28
N ALA A 287 -28.36 0.97 1.18
CA ALA A 287 -29.68 0.36 1.22
C ALA A 287 -30.81 1.38 1.42
N VAL A 288 -30.63 2.36 2.30
CA VAL A 288 -31.61 3.46 2.51
C VAL A 288 -31.74 4.34 1.25
N ALA A 289 -30.63 4.68 0.60
CA ALA A 289 -30.64 5.50 -0.62
C ALA A 289 -31.35 4.80 -1.80
N GLU A 290 -31.29 3.47 -1.85
CA GLU A 290 -32.02 2.66 -2.84
C GLU A 290 -33.49 2.40 -2.45
N GLY A 291 -33.96 2.95 -1.34
CA GLY A 291 -35.34 2.78 -0.85
C GLY A 291 -35.64 1.39 -0.26
N GLN A 292 -34.62 0.60 0.07
CA GLN A 292 -34.73 -0.79 0.55
C GLN A 292 -34.99 -0.86 2.07
N ASN A 293 -35.84 0.01 2.60
CA ASN A 293 -36.06 0.14 4.05
C ASN A 293 -36.62 -1.12 4.73
N THR A 294 -37.26 -2.01 3.97
CA THR A 294 -37.86 -3.27 4.44
C THR A 294 -36.99 -4.49 4.15
N LEU A 295 -35.86 -4.32 3.46
CA LEU A 295 -34.91 -5.40 3.20
C LEU A 295 -34.32 -5.90 4.52
N GLU A 296 -34.15 -7.20 4.66
CA GLU A 296 -33.50 -7.82 5.82
C GLU A 296 -32.00 -7.49 5.85
N ILE A 297 -31.46 -7.21 7.04
CA ILE A 297 -30.05 -6.90 7.27
C ILE A 297 -29.14 -8.02 6.77
N GLY A 298 -29.57 -9.28 6.88
CA GLY A 298 -28.86 -10.45 6.40
C GLY A 298 -28.48 -10.42 4.92
N ALA A 299 -29.21 -9.64 4.10
CA ALA A 299 -28.94 -9.48 2.66
C ALA A 299 -27.81 -8.48 2.34
N VAL A 300 -27.46 -7.60 3.30
CA VAL A 300 -26.50 -6.48 3.09
C VAL A 300 -25.37 -6.46 4.12
N MET A 301 -25.43 -7.34 5.12
CA MET A 301 -24.32 -7.47 6.08
C MET A 301 -23.06 -8.01 5.40
N GLU A 302 -21.92 -7.68 5.96
CA GLU A 302 -20.60 -8.05 5.47
C GLU A 302 -19.89 -8.97 6.49
N ASP A 303 -19.10 -9.90 5.98
CA ASP A 303 -18.22 -10.69 6.83
C ASP A 303 -17.05 -9.84 7.32
N VAL A 304 -16.70 -9.98 8.60
CA VAL A 304 -15.55 -9.31 9.20
C VAL A 304 -14.60 -10.31 9.85
N PRO A 305 -13.30 -10.00 9.93
CA PRO A 305 -12.35 -10.81 10.67
C PRO A 305 -12.73 -10.95 12.14
N GLN A 306 -12.46 -12.12 12.72
CA GLN A 306 -12.67 -12.42 14.12
C GLN A 306 -11.33 -12.64 14.82
N VAL A 307 -11.19 -12.09 16.02
CA VAL A 307 -10.00 -12.23 16.86
C VAL A 307 -10.40 -12.59 18.30
N SER A 308 -9.47 -13.18 19.04
CA SER A 308 -9.67 -13.42 20.48
C SER A 308 -9.26 -12.20 21.31
N LEU A 309 -9.68 -12.17 22.59
CA LEU A 309 -9.30 -11.12 23.56
C LEU A 309 -7.78 -10.92 23.65
N ASP A 310 -7.03 -12.01 23.57
CA ASP A 310 -5.58 -12.03 23.74
C ASP A 310 -4.81 -11.89 22.41
N THR A 311 -5.51 -11.61 21.31
CA THR A 311 -4.84 -11.31 20.05
C THR A 311 -4.06 -10.00 20.18
N PRO A 312 -2.77 -9.97 19.82
CA PRO A 312 -1.98 -8.73 19.80
C PRO A 312 -2.64 -7.65 18.94
N LEU A 313 -2.64 -6.41 19.42
CA LEU A 313 -3.33 -5.31 18.74
C LEU A 313 -2.68 -4.97 17.38
N ASP A 314 -1.37 -5.18 17.23
CA ASP A 314 -0.68 -5.03 15.93
C ASP A 314 -1.19 -6.01 14.86
N ALA A 315 -1.46 -7.28 15.24
CA ALA A 315 -2.12 -8.23 14.35
C ALA A 315 -3.58 -7.84 14.03
N THR A 316 -4.28 -7.24 15.00
CA THR A 316 -5.63 -6.71 14.80
C THR A 316 -5.65 -5.53 13.83
N LEU A 317 -4.61 -4.67 13.86
CA LEU A 317 -4.44 -3.57 12.89
C LEU A 317 -4.28 -4.08 11.46
N ASP A 318 -3.59 -5.20 11.27
CA ASP A 318 -3.46 -5.82 9.95
C ASP A 318 -4.84 -6.29 9.43
N ALA A 319 -5.66 -6.91 10.28
CA ALA A 319 -7.04 -7.27 9.95
C ALA A 319 -7.92 -6.05 9.63
N LEU A 320 -7.77 -4.94 10.38
CA LEU A 320 -8.45 -3.67 10.13
C LEU A 320 -7.99 -2.98 8.83
N SER A 321 -6.85 -3.34 8.26
CA SER A 321 -6.44 -2.81 6.95
C SER A 321 -7.30 -3.35 5.80
N GLU A 322 -7.91 -4.52 5.97
CA GLU A 322 -8.72 -5.22 4.96
C GLU A 322 -10.23 -5.11 5.22
N ALA A 323 -10.64 -4.79 6.46
CA ALA A 323 -12.04 -4.69 6.87
C ALA A 323 -12.32 -3.39 7.64
N PRO A 324 -13.56 -2.89 7.65
CA PRO A 324 -13.96 -1.68 8.40
C PRO A 324 -13.90 -1.88 9.91
N SER A 325 -14.15 -3.11 10.37
CA SER A 325 -14.17 -3.51 11.78
C SER A 325 -13.66 -4.93 11.95
N VAL A 326 -13.30 -5.28 13.18
CA VAL A 326 -12.89 -6.63 13.61
C VAL A 326 -13.70 -7.01 14.82
N ALA A 327 -14.33 -8.19 14.79
CA ALA A 327 -15.06 -8.72 15.93
C ALA A 327 -14.11 -9.37 16.93
N VAL A 328 -14.32 -9.09 18.22
CA VAL A 328 -13.63 -9.78 19.31
C VAL A 328 -14.58 -10.82 19.88
N VAL A 329 -14.18 -12.09 19.79
CA VAL A 329 -15.03 -13.22 20.15
C VAL A 329 -14.41 -14.08 21.25
N ASP A 330 -15.25 -14.80 21.97
CA ASP A 330 -14.86 -15.84 22.90
C ASP A 330 -14.58 -17.17 22.17
N PRO A 331 -14.10 -18.24 22.87
CA PRO A 331 -13.89 -19.55 22.28
C PRO A 331 -15.15 -20.21 21.71
N ASP A 332 -16.34 -19.80 22.15
CA ASP A 332 -17.63 -20.28 21.65
C ASP A 332 -18.17 -19.44 20.48
N ALA A 333 -17.35 -18.51 19.94
CA ALA A 333 -17.66 -17.56 18.86
C ALA A 333 -18.77 -16.55 19.21
N ARG A 334 -18.99 -16.26 20.49
CA ARG A 334 -19.86 -15.18 20.93
C ARG A 334 -19.13 -13.84 20.92
N VAL A 335 -19.80 -12.80 20.47
CA VAL A 335 -19.22 -11.46 20.38
C VAL A 335 -19.08 -10.83 21.76
N LEU A 336 -17.85 -10.51 22.13
CA LEU A 336 -17.52 -9.79 23.36
C LEU A 336 -17.38 -8.29 23.14
N GLY A 337 -17.06 -7.89 21.93
CA GLY A 337 -16.88 -6.52 21.50
C GLY A 337 -16.43 -6.45 20.05
N TYR A 338 -16.12 -5.26 19.60
CA TYR A 338 -15.54 -5.05 18.27
C TYR A 338 -14.55 -3.88 18.28
N ILE A 339 -13.69 -3.84 17.29
CA ILE A 339 -12.65 -2.81 17.15
C ILE A 339 -12.82 -2.15 15.78
N THR A 340 -12.76 -0.81 15.74
CA THR A 340 -12.73 -0.01 14.53
C THR A 340 -11.43 0.78 14.43
N ARG A 341 -11.11 1.30 13.23
CA ARG A 341 -9.95 2.19 13.06
C ARG A 341 -10.05 3.46 13.90
N GLU A 342 -11.27 3.96 14.10
CA GLU A 342 -11.53 5.16 14.91
C GLU A 342 -11.14 4.93 16.36
N ASN A 343 -11.58 3.83 16.98
CA ASN A 343 -11.24 3.49 18.37
C ASN A 343 -9.74 3.30 18.58
N VAL A 344 -9.08 2.63 17.62
CA VAL A 344 -7.63 2.51 17.70
C VAL A 344 -6.97 3.88 17.61
N GLY A 345 -7.47 4.78 16.74
CA GLY A 345 -7.02 6.16 16.64
C GLY A 345 -7.18 6.92 17.96
N GLU A 346 -8.34 6.81 18.61
CA GLU A 346 -8.62 7.43 19.93
C GLU A 346 -7.70 6.87 21.01
N LEU A 347 -7.55 5.55 21.08
CA LEU A 347 -6.65 4.89 22.02
C LEU A 347 -5.20 5.40 21.86
N MET A 348 -4.75 5.60 20.61
CA MET A 348 -3.42 6.14 20.33
C MET A 348 -3.25 7.57 20.84
N VAL A 349 -4.25 8.43 20.66
CA VAL A 349 -4.22 9.81 21.19
C VAL A 349 -4.14 9.81 22.72
N LEU A 350 -4.88 8.94 23.37
CA LEU A 350 -4.91 8.83 24.84
C LEU A 350 -3.61 8.25 25.43
N ARG A 351 -2.90 7.40 24.67
CA ARG A 351 -1.68 6.71 25.12
C ARG A 351 -0.37 7.33 24.63
N THR A 352 -0.42 8.32 23.74
CA THR A 352 0.79 9.05 23.33
C THR A 352 1.26 9.94 24.48
N PRO A 353 2.43 9.72 25.08
CA PRO A 353 2.97 10.63 26.09
C PRO A 353 3.18 12.01 25.44
N ARG A 354 2.71 13.05 26.11
CA ARG A 354 2.98 14.45 25.70
C ARG A 354 4.43 14.81 25.93
#